data_eb99d8a2768039b8444ae4c3aba0dbb1
#
_entry.id   eb99d8a2768039b8444ae4c3aba0dbb1
#
_cell.length_a   1.000
_cell.length_b   1.000
_cell.length_c   1.000
_cell.angle_alpha   90.00
_cell.angle_beta   90.00
_cell.angle_gamma   90.00
#
_symmetry.space_group_name_H-M   'P 1'
#
loop_
_entity.id
_entity.type
_entity.pdbx_description
1 polymer ?
#
loop_
_entity_poly.entity_id
_entity_poly.type
_entity_poly.pdbx_seq_one_letter_code
_entity_poly.pdbx_strand_id
1 'polypeptide(L)'
;MIQPIMKPILRGLIVLLVLFACVAASALETANPNANAKAKAILNYLQSLSARADKRLLSGQFAGTGRRTNLRLTDQTHEQTGQWPALVGADYADFANGSLTSQAPNQAAIQYWNDGGLVTISAHLYNPANPKGGGLRDQGVDLNGLLAPDGETHTRWMQELDLIAAGLQELKEAGVVVLWRPFHEMNGGWFWWGAKDPDTFIKVWRHMFDYFSKTKGLDNLLWVYSPNHGNKTAAYYAGDHYVDLVGLDAYTDFVDPDHIKGYAEVAQIQKPFGFTEYGPHGAQNPPGDYNYRRFLEGVKKNFPKAVFFMCWDSKWSLARNNNVKELLTDPWIVNRADLLAGLAGAGK
;
A
#
# COMPACT_ATOMS: atom_id res chain seq x y z
N MET A 1 -5.26 -34.95 -83.86
CA MET A 1 -4.46 -34.15 -82.94
C MET A 1 -5.41 -33.26 -82.15
N ILE A 2 -5.65 -33.66 -80.90
CA ILE A 2 -6.60 -32.97 -80.03
C ILE A 2 -5.73 -32.35 -78.88
N GLN A 3 -5.67 -31.00 -78.78
CA GLN A 3 -4.99 -30.31 -77.71
C GLN A 3 -5.88 -30.30 -76.46
N PRO A 4 -5.32 -30.46 -75.22
CA PRO A 4 -6.08 -30.35 -74.00
C PRO A 4 -6.13 -28.89 -73.55
N ILE A 5 -7.34 -28.45 -73.16
CA ILE A 5 -7.68 -27.14 -72.57
C ILE A 5 -7.24 -27.12 -71.11
N MET A 6 -6.27 -26.26 -70.78
CA MET A 6 -5.90 -25.97 -69.38
C MET A 6 -6.95 -25.09 -68.73
N LYS A 7 -7.56 -25.56 -67.64
CA LYS A 7 -8.40 -24.75 -66.74
C LYS A 7 -7.52 -23.95 -65.75
N PRO A 8 -7.81 -22.66 -65.50
CA PRO A 8 -7.09 -21.92 -64.49
C PRO A 8 -7.50 -22.29 -63.04
N ILE A 9 -6.51 -22.63 -62.21
CA ILE A 9 -6.70 -22.87 -60.77
C ILE A 9 -6.79 -21.51 -60.09
N LEU A 10 -7.97 -21.16 -59.62
CA LEU A 10 -8.23 -19.98 -58.78
C LEU A 10 -7.72 -20.26 -57.35
N ARG A 11 -6.54 -19.72 -57.02
CA ARG A 11 -6.02 -19.76 -55.63
C ARG A 11 -6.75 -18.68 -54.81
N GLY A 12 -7.76 -19.12 -54.07
CA GLY A 12 -8.42 -18.28 -53.07
C GLY A 12 -7.46 -17.95 -51.91
N LEU A 13 -7.10 -16.68 -51.79
CA LEU A 13 -6.35 -16.16 -50.65
C LEU A 13 -7.33 -15.97 -49.47
N ILE A 14 -7.30 -16.88 -48.49
CA ILE A 14 -8.03 -16.69 -47.22
C ILE A 14 -7.24 -15.72 -46.35
N VAL A 15 -7.67 -14.46 -46.29
CA VAL A 15 -7.17 -13.48 -45.33
C VAL A 15 -7.86 -13.76 -44.01
N LEU A 16 -7.12 -14.36 -43.08
CA LEU A 16 -7.55 -14.56 -41.69
C LEU A 16 -7.44 -13.22 -40.98
N LEU A 17 -8.53 -12.47 -40.83
CA LEU A 17 -8.61 -11.27 -39.98
C LEU A 17 -8.61 -11.76 -38.52
N VAL A 18 -7.48 -11.71 -37.88
CA VAL A 18 -7.38 -11.84 -36.41
C VAL A 18 -7.84 -10.53 -35.80
N LEU A 19 -9.10 -10.48 -35.38
CA LEU A 19 -9.63 -9.40 -34.55
C LEU A 19 -9.00 -9.53 -33.14
N PHE A 20 -7.96 -8.75 -32.86
CA PHE A 20 -7.53 -8.48 -31.48
C PHE A 20 -8.64 -7.69 -30.81
N ALA A 21 -9.52 -8.37 -30.07
CA ALA A 21 -10.40 -7.73 -29.13
C ALA A 21 -9.49 -7.15 -28.01
N CYS A 22 -9.21 -5.85 -28.06
CA CYS A 22 -8.66 -5.12 -26.96
C CYS A 22 -9.74 -5.15 -25.86
N VAL A 23 -9.67 -6.11 -24.94
CA VAL A 23 -10.45 -6.07 -23.71
C VAL A 23 -9.89 -4.90 -22.92
N ALA A 24 -10.51 -3.74 -23.01
CA ALA A 24 -10.23 -2.64 -22.11
C ALA A 24 -10.51 -3.17 -20.70
N ALA A 25 -9.46 -3.30 -19.88
CA ALA A 25 -9.65 -3.61 -18.47
C ALA A 25 -10.60 -2.54 -17.90
N SER A 26 -11.74 -2.97 -17.36
CA SER A 26 -12.65 -2.04 -16.70
C SER A 26 -11.90 -1.33 -15.58
N ALA A 27 -12.07 -0.02 -15.47
CA ALA A 27 -11.49 0.74 -14.37
C ALA A 27 -11.96 0.13 -13.03
N LEU A 28 -11.02 -0.04 -12.09
CA LEU A 28 -11.38 -0.48 -10.74
C LEU A 28 -12.25 0.59 -10.08
N GLU A 29 -13.35 0.13 -9.48
CA GLU A 29 -14.12 0.99 -8.60
C GLU A 29 -13.41 1.08 -7.25
N THR A 30 -13.35 2.30 -6.70
CA THR A 30 -12.84 2.52 -5.35
C THR A 30 -13.78 1.90 -4.32
N ALA A 31 -13.22 1.37 -3.22
CA ALA A 31 -13.97 0.83 -2.10
C ALA A 31 -15.00 1.84 -1.56
N ASN A 32 -14.61 3.10 -1.42
CA ASN A 32 -15.55 4.20 -1.21
C ASN A 32 -16.10 4.70 -2.56
N PRO A 33 -17.37 4.46 -2.92
CA PRO A 33 -17.94 4.92 -4.19
C PRO A 33 -17.90 6.45 -4.34
N ASN A 34 -17.90 7.16 -3.21
CA ASN A 34 -17.81 8.63 -3.15
C ASN A 34 -16.36 9.15 -3.14
N ALA A 35 -15.36 8.29 -3.33
CA ALA A 35 -13.98 8.75 -3.42
C ALA A 35 -13.82 9.83 -4.48
N ASN A 36 -12.99 10.83 -4.19
CA ASN A 36 -12.78 11.95 -5.08
C ASN A 36 -12.05 11.54 -6.38
N ALA A 37 -12.09 12.40 -7.39
CA ALA A 37 -11.53 12.09 -8.70
C ALA A 37 -10.02 11.78 -8.67
N LYS A 38 -9.24 12.42 -7.78
CA LYS A 38 -7.81 12.15 -7.64
C LYS A 38 -7.56 10.75 -7.05
N ALA A 39 -8.33 10.33 -6.04
CA ALA A 39 -8.23 8.99 -5.47
C ALA A 39 -8.53 7.91 -6.53
N LYS A 40 -9.61 8.10 -7.30
CA LYS A 40 -9.97 7.21 -8.43
C LYS A 40 -8.86 7.15 -9.50
N ALA A 41 -8.28 8.29 -9.85
CA ALA A 41 -7.18 8.36 -10.81
C ALA A 41 -5.93 7.63 -10.32
N ILE A 42 -5.57 7.78 -9.03
CA ILE A 42 -4.42 7.09 -8.43
C ILE A 42 -4.65 5.58 -8.38
N LEU A 43 -5.84 5.11 -8.00
CA LEU A 43 -6.14 3.67 -8.00
C LEU A 43 -6.00 3.07 -9.41
N ASN A 44 -6.57 3.71 -10.42
CA ASN A 44 -6.46 3.28 -11.81
C ASN A 44 -5.01 3.30 -12.31
N TYR A 45 -4.24 4.32 -11.92
CA TYR A 45 -2.81 4.38 -12.22
C TYR A 45 -2.07 3.17 -11.62
N LEU A 46 -2.24 2.91 -10.32
CA LEU A 46 -1.61 1.77 -9.63
C LEU A 46 -1.99 0.44 -10.29
N GLN A 47 -3.25 0.26 -10.64
CA GLN A 47 -3.70 -0.94 -11.34
C GLN A 47 -3.01 -1.11 -12.71
N SER A 48 -2.82 -0.03 -13.44
CA SER A 48 -2.18 -0.06 -14.75
C SER A 48 -0.72 -0.51 -14.72
N LEU A 49 -0.04 -0.34 -13.59
CA LEU A 49 1.40 -0.57 -13.48
C LEU A 49 1.78 -2.03 -13.67
N SER A 50 0.99 -2.97 -13.18
CA SER A 50 1.30 -4.40 -13.27
C SER A 50 1.33 -4.93 -14.71
N ALA A 51 0.67 -4.24 -15.65
CA ALA A 51 0.63 -4.61 -17.07
C ALA A 51 1.78 -3.98 -17.90
N ARG A 52 2.58 -3.08 -17.32
CA ARG A 52 3.65 -2.39 -18.03
C ARG A 52 4.90 -3.24 -18.14
N ALA A 53 5.70 -3.02 -19.17
CA ALA A 53 7.01 -3.65 -19.34
C ALA A 53 8.08 -2.97 -18.44
N ASP A 54 8.01 -1.64 -18.31
CA ASP A 54 8.89 -0.78 -17.51
C ASP A 54 8.06 0.17 -16.64
N LYS A 55 8.71 0.96 -15.78
CA LYS A 55 8.07 1.97 -14.91
C LYS A 55 6.82 1.41 -14.21
N ARG A 56 6.97 0.28 -13.54
CA ARG A 56 5.86 -0.48 -12.98
C ARG A 56 5.90 -0.69 -11.46
N LEU A 57 7.02 -0.40 -10.80
CA LEU A 57 7.19 -0.59 -9.36
C LEU A 57 7.53 0.76 -8.69
N LEU A 58 6.58 1.33 -7.95
CA LEU A 58 6.82 2.58 -7.22
C LEU A 58 7.79 2.35 -6.08
N SER A 59 8.81 3.20 -6.02
CA SER A 59 9.72 3.26 -4.87
C SER A 59 9.08 4.00 -3.70
N GLY A 60 9.31 3.53 -2.48
CA GLY A 60 8.77 4.14 -1.27
C GLY A 60 9.76 4.16 -0.12
N GLN A 61 9.70 5.21 0.71
CA GLN A 61 10.49 5.38 1.91
C GLN A 61 9.62 5.86 3.07
N PHE A 62 9.69 5.17 4.20
CA PHE A 62 8.99 5.56 5.40
C PHE A 62 9.70 6.72 6.11
N ALA A 63 8.95 7.74 6.50
CA ALA A 63 9.45 8.98 7.07
C ALA A 63 9.45 9.01 8.62
N GLY A 64 8.86 7.98 9.25
CA GLY A 64 8.85 7.86 10.71
C GLY A 64 7.45 7.89 11.33
N THR A 65 7.42 7.92 12.66
CA THR A 65 6.21 7.78 13.48
C THR A 65 5.99 9.01 14.36
N GLY A 66 4.75 9.46 14.47
CA GLY A 66 4.32 10.55 15.32
C GLY A 66 5.22 11.78 15.21
N ARG A 67 5.61 12.35 16.36
CA ARG A 67 6.47 13.55 16.41
C ARG A 67 7.87 13.38 15.80
N ARG A 68 8.33 12.15 15.56
CA ARG A 68 9.63 11.88 14.96
C ARG A 68 9.59 11.85 13.43
N THR A 69 8.41 11.94 12.83
CA THR A 69 8.24 11.96 11.37
C THR A 69 8.96 13.17 10.77
N ASN A 70 9.79 12.91 9.78
CA ASN A 70 10.48 13.92 8.97
C ASN A 70 10.98 13.31 7.66
N LEU A 71 11.27 14.16 6.67
CA LEU A 71 11.69 13.73 5.32
C LEU A 71 13.20 13.42 5.18
N ARG A 72 13.97 13.44 6.27
CA ARG A 72 15.44 13.29 6.22
C ARG A 72 15.90 12.03 5.47
N LEU A 73 15.21 10.89 5.62
CA LEU A 73 15.59 9.66 4.91
C LEU A 73 15.31 9.74 3.41
N THR A 74 14.25 10.43 3.00
CA THR A 74 13.99 10.72 1.58
C THR A 74 15.00 11.67 1.01
N ASP A 75 15.39 12.73 1.75
CA ASP A 75 16.42 13.69 1.37
C ASP A 75 17.77 12.99 1.18
N GLN A 76 18.20 12.17 2.14
CA GLN A 76 19.43 11.39 2.05
C GLN A 76 19.40 10.39 0.89
N THR A 77 18.24 9.78 0.60
CA THR A 77 18.12 8.91 -0.57
C THR A 77 18.31 9.70 -1.86
N HIS A 78 17.74 10.89 -1.95
CA HIS A 78 17.95 11.77 -3.11
C HIS A 78 19.40 12.23 -3.25
N GLU A 79 20.03 12.66 -2.18
CA GLU A 79 21.45 13.07 -2.18
C GLU A 79 22.37 11.97 -2.70
N GLN A 80 22.11 10.71 -2.33
CA GLN A 80 22.91 9.55 -2.74
C GLN A 80 22.65 9.09 -4.18
N THR A 81 21.42 9.26 -4.66
CA THR A 81 20.96 8.59 -5.90
C THR A 81 20.56 9.54 -7.02
N GLY A 82 20.26 10.80 -6.70
CA GLY A 82 19.63 11.76 -7.60
C GLY A 82 18.13 11.50 -7.81
N GLN A 83 17.52 10.54 -7.08
CA GLN A 83 16.13 10.15 -7.24
C GLN A 83 15.34 10.35 -5.95
N TRP A 84 14.13 10.93 -6.06
CA TRP A 84 13.17 10.97 -4.97
C TRP A 84 12.27 9.73 -5.04
N PRO A 85 12.04 8.98 -3.95
CA PRO A 85 11.04 7.90 -3.94
C PRO A 85 9.67 8.38 -4.41
N ALA A 86 8.89 7.53 -5.08
CA ALA A 86 7.56 7.90 -5.55
C ALA A 86 6.55 8.08 -4.42
N LEU A 87 6.72 7.33 -3.33
CA LEU A 87 5.79 7.21 -2.22
C LEU A 87 6.51 7.51 -0.89
N VAL A 88 5.91 8.34 -0.05
CA VAL A 88 6.33 8.52 1.34
C VAL A 88 5.31 7.93 2.29
N GLY A 89 5.79 7.27 3.36
CA GLY A 89 4.94 6.73 4.41
C GLY A 89 5.17 7.44 5.75
N ALA A 90 4.11 7.57 6.55
CA ALA A 90 4.21 8.01 7.94
C ALA A 90 3.17 7.28 8.81
N ASP A 91 3.37 7.31 10.13
CA ASP A 91 2.45 6.69 11.08
C ASP A 91 2.05 7.69 12.16
N TYR A 92 0.78 7.65 12.57
CA TYR A 92 0.27 8.56 13.60
C TYR A 92 0.67 8.18 15.03
N ALA A 93 1.24 6.99 15.25
CA ALA A 93 1.64 6.60 16.61
C ALA A 93 2.82 7.41 17.12
N ASP A 94 2.67 8.03 18.28
CA ASP A 94 3.74 8.62 19.07
C ASP A 94 4.16 7.63 20.16
N PHE A 95 5.07 6.74 19.83
CA PHE A 95 5.53 5.69 20.75
C PHE A 95 6.16 6.22 22.02
N ALA A 96 6.69 7.45 22.00
CA ALA A 96 7.30 8.04 23.17
C ALA A 96 6.25 8.46 24.23
N ASN A 97 5.06 8.81 23.77
CA ASN A 97 3.98 9.31 24.63
C ASN A 97 2.79 8.34 24.75
N GLY A 98 2.81 7.21 24.07
CA GLY A 98 1.71 6.24 24.09
C GLY A 98 0.39 6.84 23.56
N SER A 99 0.47 7.73 22.58
CA SER A 99 -0.68 8.46 22.01
C SER A 99 -0.59 8.56 20.50
N LEU A 100 -1.66 9.02 19.85
CA LEU A 100 -1.65 9.35 18.42
C LEU A 100 -1.41 10.86 18.23
N THR A 101 -0.70 11.21 17.15
CA THR A 101 -0.54 12.59 16.69
C THR A 101 -0.41 12.63 15.16
N SER A 102 -1.13 13.54 14.54
CA SER A 102 -1.08 13.76 13.09
C SER A 102 -0.14 14.90 12.67
N GLN A 103 0.27 15.78 13.59
CA GLN A 103 0.92 17.04 13.25
C GLN A 103 2.17 16.87 12.37
N ALA A 104 3.21 16.18 12.83
CA ALA A 104 4.42 16.00 12.04
C ALA A 104 4.22 15.04 10.85
N PRO A 105 3.46 13.92 10.98
CA PRO A 105 3.07 13.11 9.83
C PRO A 105 2.38 13.90 8.72
N ASN A 106 1.41 14.74 9.06
CA ASN A 106 0.67 15.54 8.08
C ASN A 106 1.53 16.61 7.43
N GLN A 107 2.38 17.31 8.20
CA GLN A 107 3.34 18.26 7.63
C GLN A 107 4.24 17.61 6.58
N ALA A 108 4.82 16.45 6.88
CA ALA A 108 5.65 15.71 5.94
C ALA A 108 4.86 15.22 4.72
N ALA A 109 3.66 14.70 4.95
CA ALA A 109 2.76 14.21 3.90
C ALA A 109 2.33 15.32 2.93
N ILE A 110 1.89 16.48 3.46
CA ILE A 110 1.47 17.63 2.65
C ILE A 110 2.65 18.19 1.84
N GLN A 111 3.82 18.33 2.48
CA GLN A 111 5.03 18.76 1.76
C GLN A 111 5.34 17.82 0.60
N TYR A 112 5.40 16.50 0.89
CA TYR A 112 5.78 15.50 -0.12
C TYR A 112 4.77 15.40 -1.26
N TRP A 113 3.48 15.52 -0.95
CA TRP A 113 2.40 15.57 -1.93
C TRP A 113 2.52 16.80 -2.85
N ASN A 114 2.76 17.98 -2.28
CA ASN A 114 2.94 19.22 -3.04
C ASN A 114 4.18 19.18 -3.96
N ASP A 115 5.20 18.41 -3.56
CA ASP A 115 6.38 18.11 -4.37
C ASP A 115 6.13 17.04 -5.45
N GLY A 116 4.89 16.52 -5.56
CA GLY A 116 4.46 15.57 -6.59
C GLY A 116 4.61 14.10 -6.20
N GLY A 117 4.83 13.75 -4.94
CA GLY A 117 4.88 12.36 -4.44
C GLY A 117 3.51 11.84 -4.01
N LEU A 118 3.39 10.53 -3.86
CA LEU A 118 2.24 9.87 -3.23
C LEU A 118 2.46 9.72 -1.72
N VAL A 119 1.37 9.48 -0.99
CA VAL A 119 1.37 9.43 0.46
C VAL A 119 0.66 8.19 0.97
N THR A 120 1.27 7.47 1.92
CA THR A 120 0.60 6.46 2.74
C THR A 120 0.68 6.83 4.20
N ILE A 121 -0.42 6.64 4.92
CA ILE A 121 -0.50 6.84 6.37
C ILE A 121 -0.96 5.54 7.01
N SER A 122 -0.26 5.13 8.05
CA SER A 122 -0.67 4.04 8.96
C SER A 122 -0.93 4.57 10.37
N ALA A 123 -1.44 3.71 11.22
CA ALA A 123 -1.54 3.98 12.65
C ALA A 123 -1.28 2.70 13.44
N HIS A 124 -0.26 2.74 14.31
CA HIS A 124 -0.12 1.76 15.37
C HIS A 124 -1.07 2.17 16.50
N LEU A 125 -2.31 1.67 16.41
CA LEU A 125 -3.42 2.03 17.27
C LEU A 125 -3.15 1.62 18.72
N TYR A 126 -3.50 2.49 19.67
CA TYR A 126 -3.45 2.12 21.09
C TYR A 126 -4.72 1.36 21.48
N ASN A 127 -4.59 0.56 22.56
CA ASN A 127 -5.66 -0.35 22.98
C ASN A 127 -6.83 0.43 23.62
N PRO A 128 -8.02 0.51 22.98
CA PRO A 128 -9.16 1.23 23.56
C PRO A 128 -9.77 0.54 24.78
N ALA A 129 -9.45 -0.73 25.02
CA ALA A 129 -9.85 -1.40 26.27
C ALA A 129 -8.98 -0.97 27.46
N ASN A 130 -7.83 -0.31 27.23
CA ASN A 130 -6.97 0.19 28.29
C ASN A 130 -7.32 1.65 28.66
N PRO A 131 -7.97 1.91 29.82
CA PRO A 131 -8.38 3.27 30.21
C PRO A 131 -7.18 4.22 30.49
N LYS A 132 -5.97 3.70 30.62
CA LYS A 132 -4.75 4.48 30.84
C LYS A 132 -4.03 4.85 29.53
N GLY A 133 -4.57 4.42 28.37
CA GLY A 133 -3.89 4.52 27.08
C GLY A 133 -2.75 3.52 26.91
N GLY A 134 -2.06 3.55 25.80
CA GLY A 134 -0.99 2.60 25.44
C GLY A 134 -1.55 1.22 25.09
N GLY A 135 -0.82 0.17 25.48
CA GLY A 135 -1.29 -1.21 25.29
C GLY A 135 -1.28 -1.71 23.86
N LEU A 136 -0.42 -1.16 22.98
CA LEU A 136 -0.29 -1.60 21.60
C LEU A 136 -0.14 -3.13 21.47
N ARG A 137 0.54 -3.77 22.42
CA ARG A 137 0.86 -5.20 22.41
C ARG A 137 0.00 -6.04 23.37
N ASP A 138 -1.11 -5.50 23.86
CA ASP A 138 -2.03 -6.20 24.78
C ASP A 138 -2.88 -7.23 24.02
N GLN A 139 -2.65 -8.52 24.25
CA GLN A 139 -3.31 -9.57 23.48
C GLN A 139 -4.75 -9.90 23.95
N GLY A 140 -5.13 -9.52 25.16
CA GLY A 140 -6.40 -9.86 25.80
C GLY A 140 -7.62 -9.05 25.36
N VAL A 141 -7.52 -8.23 24.29
CA VAL A 141 -8.62 -7.35 23.85
C VAL A 141 -9.73 -8.15 23.17
N ASP A 142 -10.97 -7.97 23.66
CA ASP A 142 -12.17 -8.44 22.96
C ASP A 142 -12.60 -7.37 21.92
N LEU A 143 -12.50 -7.71 20.64
CA LEU A 143 -12.90 -6.83 19.54
C LEU A 143 -14.41 -6.53 19.53
N ASN A 144 -15.26 -7.39 20.11
CA ASN A 144 -16.68 -7.10 20.21
C ASN A 144 -16.97 -5.87 21.07
N GLY A 145 -16.11 -5.59 22.06
CA GLY A 145 -16.23 -4.40 22.89
C GLY A 145 -16.08 -3.09 22.12
N LEU A 146 -15.39 -3.09 20.95
CA LEU A 146 -15.30 -1.92 20.08
C LEU A 146 -16.61 -1.63 19.35
N LEU A 147 -17.44 -2.66 19.16
CA LEU A 147 -18.70 -2.59 18.41
C LEU A 147 -19.94 -2.46 19.31
N ALA A 148 -19.78 -2.48 20.65
CA ALA A 148 -20.86 -2.40 21.63
C ALA A 148 -21.15 -0.93 22.00
N PRO A 149 -22.22 -0.27 21.49
CA PRO A 149 -22.40 1.19 21.57
C PRO A 149 -22.38 1.77 22.98
N ASP A 150 -22.86 1.01 23.97
CA ASP A 150 -23.01 1.47 25.37
C ASP A 150 -21.76 1.15 26.23
N GLY A 151 -20.69 0.61 25.60
CA GLY A 151 -19.48 0.18 26.30
C GLY A 151 -18.43 1.29 26.42
N GLU A 152 -17.70 1.32 27.54
CA GLU A 152 -16.57 2.24 27.72
C GLU A 152 -15.46 2.02 26.67
N THR A 153 -15.23 0.76 26.28
CA THR A 153 -14.26 0.43 25.23
C THR A 153 -14.69 1.03 23.88
N HIS A 154 -15.98 0.95 23.54
CA HIS A 154 -16.52 1.60 22.36
C HIS A 154 -16.37 3.13 22.41
N THR A 155 -16.67 3.73 23.54
CA THR A 155 -16.53 5.19 23.73
C THR A 155 -15.08 5.63 23.46
N ARG A 156 -14.08 4.94 24.02
CA ARG A 156 -12.66 5.24 23.78
C ARG A 156 -12.24 4.93 22.33
N TRP A 157 -12.78 3.87 21.76
CA TRP A 157 -12.59 3.55 20.34
C TRP A 157 -13.07 4.68 19.43
N MET A 158 -14.27 5.20 19.67
CA MET A 158 -14.82 6.32 18.88
C MET A 158 -13.98 7.59 19.04
N GLN A 159 -13.46 7.87 20.24
CA GLN A 159 -12.54 8.98 20.46
C GLN A 159 -11.24 8.83 19.68
N GLU A 160 -10.69 7.63 19.61
CA GLU A 160 -9.48 7.35 18.81
C GLU A 160 -9.76 7.50 17.31
N LEU A 161 -10.91 6.99 16.83
CA LEU A 161 -11.36 7.21 15.45
C LEU A 161 -11.52 8.70 15.12
N ASP A 162 -12.05 9.50 16.05
CA ASP A 162 -12.22 10.94 15.87
C ASP A 162 -10.87 11.65 15.72
N LEU A 163 -9.87 11.28 16.53
CA LEU A 163 -8.51 11.83 16.42
C LEU A 163 -7.88 11.51 15.07
N ILE A 164 -8.00 10.27 14.61
CA ILE A 164 -7.49 9.84 13.31
C ILE A 164 -8.22 10.57 12.19
N ALA A 165 -9.55 10.61 12.25
CA ALA A 165 -10.37 11.27 11.25
C ALA A 165 -10.05 12.77 11.13
N ALA A 166 -9.76 13.45 12.24
CA ALA A 166 -9.35 14.86 12.22
C ALA A 166 -8.02 15.04 11.48
N GLY A 167 -7.03 14.16 11.70
CA GLY A 167 -5.76 14.19 10.96
C GLY A 167 -5.95 13.88 9.46
N LEU A 168 -6.78 12.91 9.12
CA LEU A 168 -7.08 12.58 7.72
C LEU A 168 -7.91 13.67 7.02
N GLN A 169 -8.75 14.39 7.77
CA GLN A 169 -9.50 15.54 7.27
C GLN A 169 -8.57 16.71 6.91
N GLU A 170 -7.55 16.99 7.73
CA GLU A 170 -6.52 17.98 7.42
C GLU A 170 -5.81 17.65 6.08
N LEU A 171 -5.47 16.38 5.86
CA LEU A 171 -4.91 15.92 4.59
C LEU A 171 -5.90 16.09 3.43
N LYS A 172 -7.18 15.80 3.63
CA LYS A 172 -8.23 16.04 2.65
C LYS A 172 -8.31 17.51 2.25
N GLU A 173 -8.33 18.42 3.22
CA GLU A 173 -8.39 19.87 3.01
C GLU A 173 -7.16 20.38 2.26
N ALA A 174 -5.98 19.78 2.48
CA ALA A 174 -4.77 20.04 1.70
C ALA A 174 -4.77 19.37 0.31
N GLY A 175 -5.84 18.66 -0.07
CA GLY A 175 -5.98 17.97 -1.35
C GLY A 175 -5.13 16.72 -1.51
N VAL A 176 -4.62 16.16 -0.42
CA VAL A 176 -3.80 14.94 -0.38
C VAL A 176 -4.69 13.71 -0.49
N VAL A 177 -4.38 12.81 -1.42
CA VAL A 177 -4.93 11.44 -1.41
C VAL A 177 -4.03 10.56 -0.57
N VAL A 178 -4.64 9.78 0.32
CA VAL A 178 -3.94 8.93 1.28
C VAL A 178 -4.19 7.46 0.99
N LEU A 179 -3.11 6.69 0.81
CA LEU A 179 -3.16 5.24 0.93
C LEU A 179 -3.26 4.93 2.44
N TRP A 180 -4.49 4.74 2.93
CA TRP A 180 -4.78 4.54 4.36
C TRP A 180 -4.59 3.08 4.75
N ARG A 181 -3.67 2.81 5.67
CA ARG A 181 -3.24 1.46 6.07
C ARG A 181 -3.49 1.21 7.57
N PRO A 182 -4.74 1.00 7.98
CA PRO A 182 -5.08 0.65 9.35
C PRO A 182 -4.84 -0.84 9.65
N PHE A 183 -4.71 -1.20 10.93
CA PHE A 183 -4.69 -2.59 11.42
C PHE A 183 -3.71 -3.51 10.68
N HIS A 184 -2.59 -2.98 10.21
CA HIS A 184 -1.59 -3.78 9.52
C HIS A 184 -1.15 -5.00 10.36
N GLU A 185 -0.63 -6.03 9.69
CA GLU A 185 -0.13 -7.25 10.32
C GLU A 185 -1.16 -8.00 11.19
N MET A 186 -2.46 -7.89 10.86
CA MET A 186 -3.57 -8.45 11.63
C MET A 186 -3.53 -9.98 11.77
N ASN A 187 -2.82 -10.68 10.90
CA ASN A 187 -2.62 -12.13 10.99
C ASN A 187 -1.51 -12.52 11.98
N GLY A 188 -0.70 -11.56 12.46
CA GLY A 188 0.29 -11.71 13.53
C GLY A 188 -0.30 -11.54 14.92
N GLY A 189 0.37 -12.07 15.95
CA GLY A 189 -0.09 -12.06 17.34
C GLY A 189 0.58 -11.01 18.23
N TRP A 190 1.17 -9.95 17.68
CA TRP A 190 1.95 -8.97 18.47
C TRP A 190 1.23 -7.62 18.69
N PHE A 191 0.18 -7.32 17.94
CA PHE A 191 -0.67 -6.16 18.18
C PHE A 191 -2.00 -6.58 18.80
N TRP A 192 -2.67 -5.69 19.54
CA TRP A 192 -3.92 -6.00 20.23
C TRP A 192 -5.04 -6.41 19.27
N TRP A 193 -5.01 -5.95 18.02
CA TRP A 193 -5.98 -6.32 16.97
C TRP A 193 -5.59 -7.59 16.20
N GLY A 194 -4.38 -8.11 16.41
CA GLY A 194 -3.84 -9.24 15.64
C GLY A 194 -4.24 -10.61 16.17
N ALA A 195 -4.18 -11.64 15.31
CA ALA A 195 -4.51 -13.03 15.58
C ALA A 195 -5.89 -13.25 16.26
N LYS A 196 -6.83 -12.37 15.98
CA LYS A 196 -8.21 -12.44 16.49
C LYS A 196 -9.08 -13.35 15.62
N ASP A 197 -10.34 -13.53 16.02
CA ASP A 197 -11.36 -14.12 15.16
C ASP A 197 -11.53 -13.29 13.89
N PRO A 198 -11.35 -13.87 12.70
CA PRO A 198 -11.41 -13.11 11.44
C PRO A 198 -12.76 -12.43 11.20
N ASP A 199 -13.86 -13.06 11.53
CA ASP A 199 -15.19 -12.50 11.29
C ASP A 199 -15.44 -11.24 12.15
N THR A 200 -14.96 -11.26 13.40
CA THR A 200 -15.05 -10.11 14.30
C THR A 200 -14.10 -9.00 13.84
N PHE A 201 -12.88 -9.33 13.43
CA PHE A 201 -11.94 -8.35 12.88
C PHE A 201 -12.53 -7.65 11.63
N ILE A 202 -13.13 -8.41 10.71
CA ILE A 202 -13.76 -7.88 9.51
C ILE A 202 -14.88 -6.89 9.86
N LYS A 203 -15.67 -7.16 10.92
CA LYS A 203 -16.69 -6.21 11.40
C LYS A 203 -16.06 -4.91 11.92
N VAL A 204 -14.95 -4.99 12.66
CA VAL A 204 -14.22 -3.81 13.14
C VAL A 204 -13.63 -3.00 11.98
N TRP A 205 -13.03 -3.67 10.98
CA TRP A 205 -12.56 -3.00 9.76
C TRP A 205 -13.69 -2.23 9.06
N ARG A 206 -14.82 -2.92 8.82
CA ARG A 206 -15.99 -2.31 8.16
C ARG A 206 -16.59 -1.16 8.97
N HIS A 207 -16.59 -1.26 10.30
CA HIS A 207 -17.01 -0.19 11.19
C HIS A 207 -16.14 1.06 11.01
N MET A 208 -14.80 0.94 11.02
CA MET A 208 -13.90 2.06 10.74
C MET A 208 -14.12 2.63 9.34
N PHE A 209 -14.23 1.76 8.32
CA PHE A 209 -14.49 2.18 6.94
C PHE A 209 -15.78 3.01 6.84
N ASP A 210 -16.87 2.51 7.38
CA ASP A 210 -18.15 3.19 7.32
C ASP A 210 -18.12 4.52 8.09
N TYR A 211 -17.46 4.54 9.24
CA TYR A 211 -17.31 5.77 10.02
C TYR A 211 -16.53 6.84 9.26
N PHE A 212 -15.39 6.49 8.67
CA PHE A 212 -14.56 7.44 7.92
C PHE A 212 -15.21 7.87 6.60
N SER A 213 -15.73 6.91 5.83
CA SER A 213 -16.26 7.18 4.50
C SER A 213 -17.66 7.82 4.54
N LYS A 214 -18.56 7.33 5.42
CA LYS A 214 -19.97 7.75 5.44
C LYS A 214 -20.24 8.85 6.47
N THR A 215 -19.72 8.69 7.70
CA THR A 215 -19.99 9.64 8.79
C THR A 215 -19.08 10.86 8.71
N LYS A 216 -17.77 10.65 8.52
CA LYS A 216 -16.79 11.74 8.41
C LYS A 216 -16.65 12.28 6.98
N GLY A 217 -17.15 11.57 5.98
CA GLY A 217 -17.12 12.00 4.58
C GLY A 217 -15.70 12.08 4.00
N LEU A 218 -14.76 11.25 4.48
CA LEU A 218 -13.40 11.21 3.97
C LEU A 218 -13.39 10.52 2.60
N ASP A 219 -13.31 11.31 1.55
CA ASP A 219 -13.34 10.88 0.14
C ASP A 219 -11.95 10.81 -0.52
N ASN A 220 -10.92 11.13 0.26
CA ASN A 220 -9.51 11.15 -0.16
C ASN A 220 -8.72 9.90 0.20
N LEU A 221 -9.37 8.84 0.69
CA LEU A 221 -8.72 7.62 1.16
C LEU A 221 -8.80 6.49 0.13
N LEU A 222 -7.68 5.79 -0.06
CA LEU A 222 -7.59 4.47 -0.67
C LEU A 222 -7.20 3.47 0.42
N TRP A 223 -8.03 2.47 0.66
CA TRP A 223 -7.92 1.54 1.78
C TRP A 223 -6.96 0.40 1.48
N VAL A 224 -5.94 0.23 2.31
CA VAL A 224 -4.84 -0.73 2.12
C VAL A 224 -4.93 -1.86 3.13
N TYR A 225 -5.20 -3.06 2.66
CA TYR A 225 -5.15 -4.29 3.45
C TYR A 225 -3.72 -4.84 3.46
N SER A 226 -3.11 -4.93 4.65
CA SER A 226 -1.68 -5.19 4.82
C SER A 226 -1.41 -6.25 5.90
N PRO A 227 -1.56 -7.54 5.62
CA PRO A 227 -1.10 -8.60 6.52
C PRO A 227 0.44 -8.70 6.53
N ASN A 228 0.99 -9.21 7.64
CA ASN A 228 2.37 -9.66 7.67
C ASN A 228 2.54 -10.91 6.79
N HIS A 229 3.67 -11.06 6.14
CA HIS A 229 3.96 -12.27 5.38
C HIS A 229 3.88 -13.52 6.31
N GLY A 230 3.39 -14.63 5.80
CA GLY A 230 3.21 -15.85 6.62
C GLY A 230 1.93 -16.59 6.26
N ASN A 231 1.24 -17.09 7.26
CA ASN A 231 -0.01 -17.81 7.11
C ASN A 231 -1.23 -16.91 7.26
N LYS A 232 -2.38 -17.32 6.73
CA LYS A 232 -3.67 -16.64 6.88
C LYS A 232 -3.67 -15.20 6.35
N THR A 233 -2.89 -14.91 5.31
CA THR A 233 -2.76 -13.55 4.76
C THR A 233 -4.03 -13.03 4.10
N ALA A 234 -4.95 -13.90 3.65
CA ALA A 234 -6.25 -13.51 3.13
C ALA A 234 -7.42 -13.71 4.13
N ALA A 235 -7.18 -14.31 5.30
CA ALA A 235 -8.26 -14.70 6.21
C ALA A 235 -9.04 -13.50 6.79
N TYR A 236 -8.41 -12.35 6.90
CA TYR A 236 -8.95 -11.13 7.49
C TYR A 236 -9.46 -10.12 6.45
N TYR A 237 -9.52 -10.54 5.18
CA TYR A 237 -9.91 -9.65 4.09
C TYR A 237 -11.36 -9.18 4.20
N ALA A 238 -11.57 -7.86 4.32
CA ALA A 238 -12.88 -7.28 4.56
C ALA A 238 -13.83 -7.30 3.34
N GLY A 239 -13.30 -7.64 2.16
CA GLY A 239 -14.05 -7.70 0.89
C GLY A 239 -13.77 -6.51 -0.03
N ASP A 240 -14.09 -6.68 -1.31
CA ASP A 240 -13.73 -5.75 -2.39
C ASP A 240 -14.32 -4.34 -2.22
N HIS A 241 -15.46 -4.21 -1.54
CA HIS A 241 -16.11 -2.94 -1.26
C HIS A 241 -15.55 -2.20 -0.05
N TYR A 242 -14.49 -2.72 0.58
CA TYR A 242 -13.85 -2.15 1.78
C TYR A 242 -12.33 -2.04 1.65
N VAL A 243 -11.77 -2.45 0.51
CA VAL A 243 -10.33 -2.48 0.26
C VAL A 243 -10.04 -2.05 -1.19
N ASP A 244 -9.09 -1.15 -1.36
CA ASP A 244 -8.62 -0.67 -2.66
C ASP A 244 -7.32 -1.33 -3.10
N LEU A 245 -6.40 -1.55 -2.16
CA LEU A 245 -5.08 -2.13 -2.39
C LEU A 245 -4.82 -3.26 -1.39
N VAL A 246 -4.01 -4.22 -1.80
CA VAL A 246 -3.52 -5.28 -0.91
C VAL A 246 -2.00 -5.26 -0.86
N GLY A 247 -1.42 -5.71 0.24
CA GLY A 247 0.02 -5.80 0.36
C GLY A 247 0.49 -6.87 1.32
N LEU A 248 1.81 -6.90 1.53
CA LEU A 248 2.46 -7.70 2.55
C LEU A 248 3.52 -6.85 3.25
N ASP A 249 3.57 -6.94 4.58
CA ASP A 249 4.70 -6.48 5.35
C ASP A 249 5.70 -7.63 5.44
N ALA A 250 6.94 -7.41 4.97
CA ALA A 250 7.94 -8.45 4.82
C ALA A 250 9.31 -7.99 5.32
N TYR A 251 9.82 -8.67 6.36
CA TYR A 251 11.13 -8.42 6.95
C TYR A 251 12.04 -9.62 6.73
N THR A 252 12.80 -9.60 5.64
CA THR A 252 13.69 -10.70 5.22
C THR A 252 14.69 -10.25 4.18
N ASP A 253 15.87 -10.90 4.15
CA ASP A 253 16.89 -10.72 3.11
C ASP A 253 16.53 -11.43 1.80
N PHE A 254 15.59 -12.38 1.86
CA PHE A 254 15.27 -13.27 0.76
C PHE A 254 13.92 -12.91 0.15
N VAL A 255 13.94 -12.45 -1.10
CA VAL A 255 12.74 -12.00 -1.81
C VAL A 255 12.27 -13.12 -2.74
N ASP A 256 11.74 -14.18 -2.13
CA ASP A 256 11.22 -15.37 -2.80
C ASP A 256 10.02 -15.97 -2.02
N PRO A 257 9.22 -16.87 -2.62
CA PRO A 257 8.03 -17.45 -2.00
C PRO A 257 8.30 -18.34 -0.79
N ASP A 258 9.52 -18.86 -0.63
CA ASP A 258 9.87 -19.71 0.51
C ASP A 258 10.03 -18.88 1.80
N HIS A 259 10.48 -17.63 1.65
CA HIS A 259 10.69 -16.69 2.74
C HIS A 259 9.53 -15.69 2.90
N ILE A 260 8.96 -15.18 1.80
CA ILE A 260 7.79 -14.29 1.81
C ILE A 260 6.53 -15.14 1.53
N LYS A 261 6.07 -15.87 2.54
CA LYS A 261 4.88 -16.70 2.46
C LYS A 261 3.61 -15.87 2.41
N GLY A 262 2.51 -16.47 1.92
CA GLY A 262 1.18 -15.83 1.87
C GLY A 262 0.95 -14.96 0.63
N TYR A 263 1.96 -14.72 -0.21
CA TYR A 263 1.77 -14.00 -1.47
C TYR A 263 0.73 -14.65 -2.37
N ALA A 264 0.73 -15.98 -2.48
CA ALA A 264 -0.23 -16.71 -3.31
C ALA A 264 -1.69 -16.49 -2.88
N GLU A 265 -1.94 -16.29 -1.57
CA GLU A 265 -3.26 -16.00 -1.03
C GLU A 265 -3.70 -14.58 -1.39
N VAL A 266 -2.87 -13.54 -1.10
CA VAL A 266 -3.24 -12.15 -1.41
C VAL A 266 -3.25 -11.85 -2.89
N ALA A 267 -2.46 -12.57 -3.70
CA ALA A 267 -2.43 -12.42 -5.17
C ALA A 267 -3.69 -12.94 -5.87
N GLN A 268 -4.57 -13.69 -5.18
CA GLN A 268 -5.90 -14.06 -5.67
C GLN A 268 -6.89 -12.89 -5.59
N ILE A 269 -6.64 -11.94 -4.71
CA ILE A 269 -7.46 -10.73 -4.60
C ILE A 269 -7.15 -9.82 -5.79
N GLN A 270 -8.19 -9.44 -6.54
CA GLN A 270 -8.05 -8.67 -7.79
C GLN A 270 -7.87 -7.17 -7.51
N LYS A 271 -6.85 -6.83 -6.72
CA LYS A 271 -6.48 -5.44 -6.34
C LYS A 271 -4.99 -5.20 -6.62
N PRO A 272 -4.54 -3.96 -6.83
CA PRO A 272 -3.11 -3.66 -6.91
C PRO A 272 -2.39 -4.16 -5.67
N PHE A 273 -1.28 -4.88 -5.87
CA PHE A 273 -0.48 -5.47 -4.78
C PHE A 273 0.83 -4.71 -4.60
N GLY A 274 1.28 -4.57 -3.34
CA GLY A 274 2.60 -4.03 -3.03
C GLY A 274 3.21 -4.59 -1.75
N PHE A 275 4.49 -4.29 -1.54
CA PHE A 275 5.13 -4.47 -0.25
C PHE A 275 4.84 -3.23 0.60
N THR A 276 3.88 -3.35 1.51
CA THR A 276 3.39 -2.27 2.35
C THR A 276 4.39 -1.87 3.43
N GLU A 277 5.24 -2.82 3.86
CA GLU A 277 6.51 -2.61 4.54
C GLU A 277 7.54 -3.59 3.99
N TYR A 278 8.76 -3.12 3.81
CA TYR A 278 9.89 -3.97 3.52
C TYR A 278 11.08 -3.58 4.40
N GLY A 279 11.66 -4.58 5.03
CA GLY A 279 12.90 -4.44 5.79
C GLY A 279 13.86 -5.62 5.55
N PRO A 280 15.10 -5.39 5.13
CA PRO A 280 16.12 -6.43 5.10
C PRO A 280 16.51 -6.87 6.53
N HIS A 281 17.17 -8.02 6.66
CA HIS A 281 17.67 -8.60 7.91
C HIS A 281 16.60 -8.95 8.96
N GLY A 282 15.33 -9.12 8.53
CA GLY A 282 14.24 -9.42 9.43
C GLY A 282 13.90 -8.24 10.36
N ALA A 283 13.14 -8.52 11.44
CA ALA A 283 12.74 -7.52 12.43
C ALA A 283 13.84 -7.20 13.46
N GLN A 284 15.05 -7.75 13.33
CA GLN A 284 16.16 -7.48 14.22
C GLN A 284 16.96 -6.27 13.74
N ASN A 285 17.70 -5.61 14.64
CA ASN A 285 18.48 -4.42 14.34
C ASN A 285 19.48 -4.67 13.17
N PRO A 286 19.17 -4.28 11.93
CA PRO A 286 19.99 -4.63 10.78
C PRO A 286 21.28 -3.81 10.75
N PRO A 287 22.39 -4.34 10.17
CA PRO A 287 23.67 -3.63 10.06
C PRO A 287 23.62 -2.45 9.07
N GLY A 288 22.69 -2.42 8.11
CA GLY A 288 22.64 -1.38 7.07
C GLY A 288 23.59 -1.67 5.92
N ASP A 289 23.75 -2.95 5.53
CA ASP A 289 24.65 -3.40 4.46
C ASP A 289 23.91 -4.21 3.37
N TYR A 290 22.58 -4.23 3.40
CA TYR A 290 21.78 -4.98 2.46
C TYR A 290 21.93 -4.45 1.03
N ASN A 291 22.09 -5.36 0.08
CA ASN A 291 22.17 -5.05 -1.34
C ASN A 291 20.77 -5.01 -1.97
N TYR A 292 20.25 -3.82 -2.21
CA TYR A 292 18.90 -3.63 -2.76
C TYR A 292 18.70 -4.12 -4.21
N ARG A 293 19.77 -4.46 -4.95
CA ARG A 293 19.63 -5.19 -6.21
C ARG A 293 18.99 -6.56 -6.00
N ARG A 294 19.29 -7.23 -4.87
CA ARG A 294 18.65 -8.52 -4.53
C ARG A 294 17.15 -8.39 -4.35
N PHE A 295 16.70 -7.29 -3.72
CA PHE A 295 15.27 -6.97 -3.62
C PHE A 295 14.65 -6.85 -4.99
N LEU A 296 15.21 -6.01 -5.87
CA LEU A 296 14.69 -5.77 -7.22
C LEU A 296 14.62 -7.06 -8.05
N GLU A 297 15.69 -7.84 -8.06
CA GLU A 297 15.76 -9.10 -8.79
C GLU A 297 14.74 -10.11 -8.27
N GLY A 298 14.59 -10.20 -6.94
CA GLY A 298 13.60 -11.05 -6.31
C GLY A 298 12.16 -10.65 -6.64
N VAL A 299 11.84 -9.35 -6.61
CA VAL A 299 10.51 -8.85 -7.00
C VAL A 299 10.23 -9.13 -8.47
N LYS A 300 11.17 -8.81 -9.37
CA LYS A 300 11.01 -9.09 -10.81
C LYS A 300 10.72 -10.55 -11.10
N LYS A 301 11.41 -11.45 -10.42
CA LYS A 301 11.32 -12.89 -10.63
C LYS A 301 10.07 -13.50 -10.00
N ASN A 302 9.77 -13.14 -8.74
CA ASN A 302 8.86 -13.90 -7.90
C ASN A 302 7.54 -13.18 -7.59
N PHE A 303 7.50 -11.84 -7.70
CA PHE A 303 6.35 -11.02 -7.33
C PHE A 303 5.93 -10.07 -8.45
N PRO A 304 5.64 -10.57 -9.68
CA PRO A 304 5.44 -9.73 -10.86
C PRO A 304 4.17 -8.87 -10.79
N LYS A 305 3.28 -9.11 -9.84
CA LYS A 305 2.10 -8.26 -9.59
C LYS A 305 2.40 -7.06 -8.69
N ALA A 306 3.60 -6.98 -8.10
CA ALA A 306 3.95 -5.85 -7.24
C ALA A 306 4.02 -4.55 -8.04
N VAL A 307 3.33 -3.51 -7.53
CA VAL A 307 3.27 -2.18 -8.14
C VAL A 307 3.85 -1.08 -7.24
N PHE A 308 4.13 -1.39 -5.97
CA PHE A 308 4.86 -0.49 -5.06
C PHE A 308 5.59 -1.27 -3.97
N PHE A 309 6.56 -0.61 -3.35
CA PHE A 309 7.16 -1.06 -2.10
C PHE A 309 7.42 0.15 -1.20
N MET A 310 7.41 -0.08 0.12
CA MET A 310 7.71 0.90 1.14
C MET A 310 8.83 0.36 2.03
N CYS A 311 10.05 0.89 1.90
CA CYS A 311 11.11 0.58 2.84
C CYS A 311 10.85 1.24 4.18
N TRP A 312 10.98 0.45 5.28
CA TRP A 312 10.80 0.99 6.62
C TRP A 312 11.88 2.01 6.99
N ASP A 313 11.80 2.60 8.16
CA ASP A 313 12.72 3.63 8.62
C ASP A 313 14.05 3.07 9.17
N SER A 314 14.84 3.91 9.80
CA SER A 314 16.08 3.57 10.50
C SER A 314 17.07 2.80 9.60
N LYS A 315 17.56 1.65 10.03
CA LYS A 315 18.54 0.83 9.30
C LYS A 315 17.94 0.02 8.14
N TRP A 316 16.60 -0.11 8.08
CA TRP A 316 15.91 -0.74 6.95
C TRP A 316 15.74 0.21 5.76
N SER A 317 15.96 1.52 5.97
CA SER A 317 15.73 2.54 4.96
C SER A 317 16.63 2.40 3.73
N LEU A 318 16.17 2.94 2.61
CA LEU A 318 16.97 3.03 1.39
C LEU A 318 18.34 3.67 1.66
N ALA A 319 18.36 4.85 2.28
CA ALA A 319 19.57 5.63 2.52
C ALA A 319 20.62 4.95 3.44
N ARG A 320 20.25 3.85 4.10
CA ARG A 320 21.14 3.14 5.03
C ARG A 320 21.66 1.82 4.49
N ASN A 321 21.39 1.50 3.23
CA ASN A 321 21.74 0.23 2.62
C ASN A 321 22.49 0.43 1.29
N ASN A 322 22.94 -0.66 0.67
CA ASN A 322 23.80 -0.65 -0.50
C ASN A 322 23.01 -0.76 -1.82
N ASN A 323 23.60 -0.29 -2.90
CA ASN A 323 23.08 -0.42 -4.28
C ASN A 323 21.70 0.20 -4.49
N VAL A 324 21.37 1.23 -3.71
CA VAL A 324 20.09 1.94 -3.80
C VAL A 324 20.02 2.78 -5.08
N LYS A 325 21.15 3.31 -5.54
CA LYS A 325 21.21 4.04 -6.82
C LYS A 325 20.84 3.12 -7.98
N GLU A 326 21.40 1.92 -8.02
CA GLU A 326 21.10 0.91 -9.02
C GLU A 326 19.63 0.47 -8.95
N LEU A 327 19.05 0.32 -7.75
CA LEU A 327 17.62 0.09 -7.59
C LEU A 327 16.81 1.24 -8.21
N LEU A 328 17.03 2.49 -7.76
CA LEU A 328 16.17 3.61 -8.14
C LEU A 328 16.37 4.09 -9.58
N THR A 329 17.48 3.74 -10.24
CA THR A 329 17.69 4.03 -11.67
C THR A 329 17.31 2.88 -12.60
N ASP A 330 16.86 1.75 -12.08
CA ASP A 330 16.40 0.63 -12.91
C ASP A 330 15.14 1.03 -13.70
N PRO A 331 15.02 0.63 -14.98
CA PRO A 331 13.86 0.97 -15.82
C PRO A 331 12.49 0.53 -15.24
N TRP A 332 12.46 -0.50 -14.38
CA TRP A 332 11.23 -0.94 -13.71
C TRP A 332 10.72 0.04 -12.67
N ILE A 333 11.61 0.84 -12.07
CA ILE A 333 11.26 1.68 -10.93
C ILE A 333 10.59 2.97 -11.39
N VAL A 334 9.51 3.30 -10.70
CA VAL A 334 8.82 4.60 -10.77
C VAL A 334 9.29 5.43 -9.58
N ASN A 335 9.89 6.56 -9.85
CA ASN A 335 10.27 7.56 -8.85
C ASN A 335 9.32 8.76 -8.91
N ARG A 336 9.45 9.72 -8.00
CA ARG A 336 8.55 10.88 -7.91
C ARG A 336 8.43 11.66 -9.22
N ALA A 337 9.52 11.87 -9.95
CA ALA A 337 9.52 12.56 -11.24
C ALA A 337 8.71 11.82 -12.32
N ASP A 338 8.66 10.50 -12.25
CA ASP A 338 7.89 9.67 -13.20
C ASP A 338 6.37 9.75 -12.92
N LEU A 339 5.97 10.03 -11.65
CA LEU A 339 4.56 10.16 -11.27
C LEU A 339 3.88 11.33 -11.96
N LEU A 340 4.52 12.50 -12.00
CA LEU A 340 3.97 13.69 -12.63
C LEU A 340 3.62 13.44 -14.10
N ALA A 341 4.48 12.74 -14.84
CA ALA A 341 4.21 12.33 -16.21
C ALA A 341 3.07 11.29 -16.31
N GLY A 342 2.98 10.37 -15.35
CA GLY A 342 1.96 9.32 -15.33
C GLY A 342 0.56 9.81 -14.89
N LEU A 343 0.49 10.77 -13.98
CA LEU A 343 -0.78 11.33 -13.46
C LEU A 343 -1.34 12.45 -14.31
N ALA A 344 -0.52 13.22 -15.03
CA ALA A 344 -0.95 14.27 -15.95
C ALA A 344 -1.82 13.74 -17.10
N GLY A 345 -1.76 12.45 -17.41
CA GLY A 345 -2.61 11.77 -18.39
C GLY A 345 -3.93 11.22 -17.83
N ALA A 346 -4.04 11.03 -16.51
CA ALA A 346 -5.20 10.40 -15.88
C ALA A 346 -6.25 11.39 -15.34
N GLY A 347 -5.96 12.68 -15.36
CA GLY A 347 -6.81 13.72 -14.75
C GLY A 347 -7.18 14.89 -15.67
N LYS A 348 -7.10 14.72 -16.99
CA LYS A 348 -7.62 15.73 -17.97
C LYS A 348 -8.79 15.18 -18.72
#